data_a50ef5f4f5892db9bee856470e6f246c
#
_entry.id   a50ef5f4f5892db9bee856470e6f246c
#
_cell.length_a   1.000
_cell.length_b   1.000
_cell.length_c   1.000
_cell.angle_alpha   90.00
_cell.angle_beta   90.00
_cell.angle_gamma   90.00
#
_symmetry.space_group_name_H-M   'P 1'
#
loop_
_entity.id
_entity.type
_entity.pdbx_description
1 polymer ?
#
loop_
_entity_poly.entity_id
_entity_poly.type
_entity_poly.pdbx_seq_one_letter_code
_entity_poly.pdbx_strand_id
1 'polypeptide(L)'
;MANLRTEDFDNQEIFSVGRWNNDDYSVEDLDAMVTAFGQVGFKPPVKLGHSEAEKLLKDEGLPAAGWVENLRRIGDKLFADFKKVPGKIADLIKAGAWRTKSCEIYWDIEDNGKKFPRVLKAVSLLGE
;
A
#
# COMPACT_ATOMS: atom_id res chain seq x y z
N MET A 1 13.48 -7.27 -24.53
CA MET A 1 12.36 -7.44 -23.64
C MET A 1 11.21 -6.50 -23.98
N ALA A 2 10.03 -7.02 -24.03
CA ALA A 2 8.88 -6.18 -24.34
C ALA A 2 8.69 -5.11 -23.25
N ASN A 3 8.26 -3.93 -23.68
CA ASN A 3 7.90 -2.88 -22.75
C ASN A 3 6.64 -3.28 -21.98
N LEU A 4 6.75 -3.30 -20.67
CA LEU A 4 5.59 -3.54 -19.82
C LEU A 4 4.81 -2.23 -19.68
N ARG A 5 3.54 -2.27 -20.05
CA ARG A 5 2.63 -1.17 -19.79
C ARG A 5 2.39 -1.07 -18.29
N THR A 6 2.54 0.12 -17.76
CA THR A 6 2.16 0.39 -16.37
C THR A 6 1.25 1.61 -16.31
N GLU A 7 0.47 1.72 -15.25
CA GLU A 7 -0.39 2.86 -15.00
C GLU A 7 -0.28 3.31 -13.56
N ASP A 8 -0.58 4.58 -13.33
CA ASP A 8 -0.60 5.18 -12.00
C ASP A 8 -2.05 5.40 -11.58
N PHE A 9 -2.33 5.17 -10.30
CA PHE A 9 -3.65 5.41 -9.69
C PHE A 9 -3.44 6.39 -8.54
N ASP A 10 -3.82 7.64 -8.75
CA ASP A 10 -3.64 8.68 -7.74
C ASP A 10 -4.82 8.75 -6.77
N ASN A 11 -4.57 9.33 -5.59
CA ASN A 11 -5.61 9.64 -4.60
C ASN A 11 -6.40 8.43 -4.13
N GLN A 12 -5.70 7.34 -3.84
CA GLN A 12 -6.34 6.12 -3.32
C GLN A 12 -6.48 6.20 -1.81
N GLU A 13 -7.70 6.07 -1.30
CA GLU A 13 -7.93 5.94 0.13
C GLU A 13 -7.49 4.55 0.57
N ILE A 14 -6.55 4.46 1.52
CA ILE A 14 -5.98 3.17 1.91
C ILE A 14 -6.24 2.79 3.36
N PHE A 15 -6.57 3.76 4.22
CA PHE A 15 -6.70 3.48 5.66
C PHE A 15 -7.48 4.61 6.32
N SER A 16 -8.07 4.33 7.49
CA SER A 16 -8.74 5.35 8.30
C SER A 16 -8.50 5.08 9.78
N VAL A 17 -8.74 6.09 10.61
CA VAL A 17 -8.73 5.92 12.07
C VAL A 17 -9.79 4.88 12.45
N GLY A 18 -9.58 4.20 13.57
CA GLY A 18 -10.51 3.20 14.07
C GLY A 18 -9.79 2.05 14.75
N ARG A 19 -10.55 0.98 14.94
CA ARG A 19 -10.01 -0.24 15.54
C ARG A 19 -9.97 -1.34 14.49
N TRP A 20 -8.76 -1.80 14.18
CA TRP A 20 -8.52 -2.81 13.16
C TRP A 20 -7.65 -3.92 13.74
N ASN A 21 -8.08 -5.17 13.63
CA ASN A 21 -7.35 -6.34 14.16
C ASN A 21 -6.98 -6.18 15.64
N ASN A 22 -7.92 -5.63 16.44
CA ASN A 22 -7.76 -5.39 17.88
C ASN A 22 -6.75 -4.29 18.24
N ASP A 23 -6.30 -3.51 17.26
CA ASP A 23 -5.42 -2.36 17.49
C ASP A 23 -6.15 -1.07 17.20
N ASP A 24 -5.95 -0.08 18.05
CA ASP A 24 -6.54 1.23 17.88
C ASP A 24 -5.58 2.14 17.13
N TYR A 25 -6.12 2.86 16.13
CA TYR A 25 -5.35 3.82 15.33
C TYR A 25 -5.99 5.19 15.44
N SER A 26 -5.21 6.15 15.88
CA SER A 26 -5.60 7.55 16.03
C SER A 26 -5.07 8.39 14.87
N VAL A 27 -5.46 9.66 14.83
CA VAL A 27 -4.90 10.61 13.87
C VAL A 27 -3.38 10.71 14.04
N GLU A 28 -2.90 10.66 15.29
CA GLU A 28 -1.46 10.71 15.58
C GLU A 28 -0.73 9.49 15.00
N ASP A 29 -1.36 8.32 15.02
CA ASP A 29 -0.79 7.12 14.39
C ASP A 29 -0.68 7.30 12.88
N LEU A 30 -1.70 7.88 12.25
CA LEU A 30 -1.67 8.16 10.82
C LEU A 30 -0.57 9.16 10.48
N ASP A 31 -0.43 10.21 11.27
CA ASP A 31 0.65 11.19 11.07
C ASP A 31 2.02 10.55 11.26
N ALA A 32 2.15 9.63 12.20
CA ALA A 32 3.40 8.89 12.40
C ALA A 32 3.77 8.09 11.15
N MET A 33 2.79 7.45 10.50
CA MET A 33 3.03 6.72 9.26
C MET A 33 3.47 7.65 8.13
N VAL A 34 2.86 8.82 8.01
CA VAL A 34 3.25 9.80 6.99
C VAL A 34 4.67 10.29 7.23
N THR A 35 5.02 10.60 8.48
CA THR A 35 6.37 11.04 8.84
C THR A 35 7.40 9.96 8.52
N ALA A 36 7.12 8.72 8.92
CA ALA A 36 8.03 7.61 8.66
C ALA A 36 8.20 7.35 7.17
N PHE A 37 7.16 7.51 6.38
CA PHE A 37 7.19 7.23 4.94
C PHE A 37 8.33 7.95 4.21
N GLY A 38 8.61 9.18 4.59
CA GLY A 38 9.68 9.96 3.96
C GLY A 38 11.08 9.67 4.49
N GLN A 39 11.20 8.86 5.55
CA GLN A 39 12.46 8.66 6.25
C GLN A 39 12.98 7.23 6.26
N VAL A 40 12.09 6.24 6.15
CA VAL A 40 12.51 4.83 6.12
C VAL A 40 13.15 4.49 4.77
N GLY A 41 14.03 3.49 4.77
CA GLY A 41 14.83 3.13 3.62
C GLY A 41 14.14 2.23 2.60
N PHE A 42 12.83 2.04 2.68
CA PHE A 42 12.11 1.21 1.71
C PHE A 42 10.79 1.86 1.29
N LYS A 43 10.30 1.46 0.12
CA LYS A 43 8.97 1.86 -0.36
C LYS A 43 8.00 0.71 -0.21
N PRO A 44 6.80 0.97 0.35
CA PRO A 44 5.79 -0.09 0.47
C PRO A 44 5.29 -0.54 -0.89
N PRO A 45 5.24 -1.85 -1.14
CA PRO A 45 4.64 -2.37 -2.37
C PRO A 45 3.12 -2.43 -2.26
N VAL A 46 2.48 -2.44 -3.42
CA VAL A 46 1.07 -2.86 -3.54
C VAL A 46 1.09 -4.37 -3.76
N LYS A 47 0.31 -5.10 -2.98
CA LYS A 47 0.24 -6.56 -3.02
C LYS A 47 -1.15 -7.01 -3.41
N LEU A 48 -1.26 -8.24 -3.85
CA LEU A 48 -2.56 -8.88 -4.08
C LEU A 48 -2.85 -9.83 -2.93
N GLY A 49 -4.03 -9.72 -2.34
CA GLY A 49 -4.36 -10.38 -1.09
C GLY A 49 -4.71 -11.87 -1.18
N HIS A 50 -4.87 -12.41 -2.40
CA HIS A 50 -5.19 -13.81 -2.62
C HIS A 50 -4.04 -14.56 -3.26
N SER A 51 -3.87 -15.83 -2.90
CA SER A 51 -2.81 -16.67 -3.46
C SER A 51 -2.92 -16.81 -4.98
N GLU A 52 -4.14 -16.88 -5.51
CA GLU A 52 -4.36 -16.94 -6.96
C GLU A 52 -3.94 -15.65 -7.67
N ALA A 53 -4.23 -14.52 -7.06
CA ALA A 53 -3.81 -13.23 -7.59
C ALA A 53 -2.30 -13.05 -7.46
N GLU A 54 -1.71 -13.50 -6.36
CA GLU A 54 -0.25 -13.52 -6.18
C GLU A 54 0.42 -14.35 -7.28
N LYS A 55 -0.20 -15.46 -7.67
CA LYS A 55 0.29 -16.29 -8.75
C LYS A 55 0.36 -15.53 -10.08
N LEU A 56 -0.61 -14.63 -10.32
CA LEU A 56 -0.61 -13.81 -11.52
C LEU A 56 0.67 -12.97 -11.62
N LEU A 57 1.08 -12.35 -10.51
CA LEU A 57 2.33 -11.59 -10.46
C LEU A 57 3.53 -12.48 -10.70
N LYS A 58 3.54 -13.65 -10.09
CA LYS A 58 4.62 -14.61 -10.19
C LYS A 58 4.80 -15.11 -11.63
N ASP A 59 3.69 -15.48 -12.27
CA ASP A 59 3.70 -16.00 -13.63
C ASP A 59 4.17 -14.93 -14.63
N GLU A 60 3.93 -13.66 -14.36
CA GLU A 60 4.38 -12.56 -15.19
C GLU A 60 5.78 -12.06 -14.80
N GLY A 61 6.39 -12.64 -13.77
CA GLY A 61 7.71 -12.22 -13.30
C GLY A 61 7.73 -10.85 -12.65
N LEU A 62 6.61 -10.44 -12.05
CA LEU A 62 6.47 -9.11 -11.48
C LEU A 62 6.70 -9.13 -9.96
N PRO A 63 7.51 -8.24 -9.41
CA PRO A 63 7.80 -8.22 -7.98
C PRO A 63 6.66 -7.66 -7.12
N ALA A 64 5.78 -6.85 -7.71
CA ALA A 64 4.71 -6.19 -6.98
C ALA A 64 3.61 -5.76 -7.94
N ALA A 65 2.43 -5.47 -7.39
CA ALA A 65 1.29 -4.94 -8.16
C ALA A 65 1.35 -3.40 -8.27
N GLY A 66 2.47 -2.81 -7.91
CA GLY A 66 2.70 -1.39 -7.92
C GLY A 66 3.42 -0.96 -6.65
N TRP A 67 3.64 0.33 -6.52
CA TRP A 67 4.37 0.91 -5.40
C TRP A 67 3.59 2.06 -4.80
N VAL A 68 3.61 2.18 -3.48
CA VAL A 68 2.93 3.25 -2.77
C VAL A 68 3.83 4.48 -2.76
N GLU A 69 3.29 5.63 -3.17
CA GLU A 69 3.99 6.89 -3.10
C GLU A 69 3.06 8.00 -2.60
N ASN A 70 3.65 9.11 -2.19
CA ASN A 70 2.92 10.30 -1.78
C ASN A 70 1.88 10.03 -0.68
N LEU A 71 2.29 9.29 0.34
CA LEU A 71 1.42 9.00 1.48
C LEU A 71 1.09 10.30 2.21
N ARG A 72 -0.20 10.52 2.48
CA ARG A 72 -0.68 11.73 3.13
C ARG A 72 -1.94 11.47 3.93
N ARG A 73 -2.15 12.28 4.94
CA ARG A 73 -3.38 12.24 5.71
C ARG A 73 -4.29 13.39 5.29
N ILE A 74 -5.56 13.08 5.10
CA ILE A 74 -6.61 14.06 4.86
C ILE A 74 -7.73 13.73 5.83
N GLY A 75 -7.93 14.62 6.83
CA GLY A 75 -8.90 14.36 7.89
C GLY A 75 -8.50 13.13 8.70
N ASP A 76 -9.37 12.15 8.80
CA ASP A 76 -9.15 10.92 9.54
C ASP A 76 -8.75 9.74 8.66
N LYS A 77 -8.26 10.02 7.45
CA LYS A 77 -7.93 9.00 6.46
C LYS A 77 -6.54 9.17 5.89
N LEU A 78 -5.96 8.05 5.44
CA LEU A 78 -4.72 8.05 4.66
C LEU A 78 -5.04 7.85 3.20
N PHE A 79 -4.38 8.65 2.37
CA PHE A 79 -4.42 8.54 0.92
C PHE A 79 -3.01 8.33 0.39
N ALA A 80 -2.92 7.65 -0.72
CA ALA A 80 -1.64 7.43 -1.39
C ALA A 80 -1.87 7.31 -2.88
N ASP A 81 -0.77 7.40 -3.63
CA ASP A 81 -0.78 7.13 -5.06
C ASP A 81 -0.15 5.76 -5.27
N PHE A 82 -0.71 4.98 -6.19
CA PHE A 82 -0.12 3.71 -6.61
C PHE A 82 0.57 3.95 -7.94
N LYS A 83 1.88 3.73 -7.96
CA LYS A 83 2.70 3.96 -9.14
C LYS A 83 3.14 2.66 -9.79
N LYS A 84 3.29 2.69 -11.10
CA LYS A 84 3.79 1.58 -11.91
C LYS A 84 3.01 0.28 -11.70
N VAL A 85 1.69 0.40 -11.70
CA VAL A 85 0.81 -0.75 -11.63
C VAL A 85 0.86 -1.47 -12.99
N PRO A 86 1.22 -2.76 -13.04
CA PRO A 86 1.27 -3.51 -14.30
C PRO A 86 -0.08 -3.49 -15.02
N GLY A 87 -0.04 -3.41 -16.36
CA GLY A 87 -1.24 -3.21 -17.16
C GLY A 87 -2.37 -4.19 -16.91
N LYS A 88 -2.06 -5.47 -16.74
CA LYS A 88 -3.09 -6.49 -16.42
C LYS A 88 -3.75 -6.22 -15.08
N ILE A 89 -2.97 -5.81 -14.08
CA ILE A 89 -3.49 -5.46 -12.76
C ILE A 89 -4.32 -4.18 -12.85
N ALA A 90 -3.81 -3.19 -13.59
CA ALA A 90 -4.52 -1.93 -13.80
C ALA A 90 -5.90 -2.15 -14.44
N ASP A 91 -5.98 -3.03 -15.43
CA ASP A 91 -7.25 -3.35 -16.09
C ASP A 91 -8.22 -4.00 -15.10
N LEU A 92 -7.75 -4.88 -14.24
CA LEU A 92 -8.57 -5.53 -13.22
C LEU A 92 -9.04 -4.53 -12.16
N ILE A 93 -8.19 -3.59 -11.77
CA ILE A 93 -8.58 -2.52 -10.84
C ILE A 93 -9.73 -1.69 -11.44
N LYS A 94 -9.58 -1.29 -12.69
CA LYS A 94 -10.62 -0.52 -13.40
C LYS A 94 -11.92 -1.29 -13.55
N ALA A 95 -11.82 -2.61 -13.69
CA ALA A 95 -12.99 -3.48 -13.79
C ALA A 95 -13.64 -3.79 -12.45
N GLY A 96 -13.06 -3.32 -11.34
CA GLY A 96 -13.63 -3.50 -10.01
C GLY A 96 -13.33 -4.84 -9.36
N ALA A 97 -12.25 -5.52 -9.77
CA ALA A 97 -11.88 -6.83 -9.22
C ALA A 97 -11.53 -6.76 -7.73
N TRP A 98 -10.98 -5.66 -7.28
CA TRP A 98 -10.61 -5.45 -5.86
C TRP A 98 -11.32 -4.22 -5.33
N ARG A 99 -12.20 -4.43 -4.35
CA ARG A 99 -13.04 -3.38 -3.78
C ARG A 99 -12.50 -2.75 -2.53
N THR A 100 -11.65 -3.47 -1.81
CA THR A 100 -11.11 -3.02 -0.54
C THR A 100 -9.60 -3.08 -0.52
N LYS A 101 -9.03 -2.34 0.41
CA LYS A 101 -7.59 -2.28 0.62
C LYS A 101 -7.31 -2.58 2.08
N SER A 102 -6.21 -3.27 2.35
CA SER A 102 -5.75 -3.57 3.70
C SER A 102 -4.31 -3.14 3.83
N CYS A 103 -4.00 -2.42 4.90
CA CYS A 103 -2.64 -1.99 5.18
C CYS A 103 -1.96 -2.97 6.13
N GLU A 104 -0.71 -3.32 5.82
CA GLU A 104 0.17 -3.98 6.75
C GLU A 104 1.04 -2.89 7.36
N ILE A 105 1.16 -2.87 8.68
CA ILE A 105 1.81 -1.79 9.40
C ILE A 105 2.82 -2.38 10.37
N TYR A 106 4.05 -1.88 10.33
CA TYR A 106 5.06 -2.20 11.34
C TYR A 106 4.83 -1.34 12.58
N TRP A 107 5.08 -1.91 13.74
CA TRP A 107 5.00 -1.23 15.04
C TRP A 107 6.39 -1.13 15.64
N ASP A 108 6.75 0.06 16.10
CA ASP A 108 7.96 0.32 16.88
C ASP A 108 9.22 -0.26 16.23
N ILE A 109 9.48 0.10 14.98
CA ILE A 109 10.70 -0.33 14.31
C ILE A 109 11.79 0.73 14.41
N GLU A 110 13.03 0.27 14.25
CA GLU A 110 14.18 1.14 14.19
C GLU A 110 14.83 1.03 12.82
N ASP A 111 15.16 2.17 12.22
CA ASP A 111 15.80 2.24 10.90
C ASP A 111 16.84 3.35 10.94
N ASN A 112 18.10 3.02 10.64
CA ASN A 112 19.22 3.97 10.67
C ASN A 112 19.35 4.70 12.02
N GLY A 113 19.12 4.01 13.13
CA GLY A 113 19.22 4.60 14.46
C GLY A 113 18.02 5.45 14.87
N LYS A 114 17.03 5.58 14.03
CA LYS A 114 15.79 6.30 14.34
C LYS A 114 14.67 5.32 14.64
N LYS A 115 13.84 5.67 15.62
CA LYS A 115 12.69 4.87 16.01
C LYS A 115 11.42 5.45 15.39
N PHE A 116 10.60 4.56 14.84
CA PHE A 116 9.34 4.93 14.22
C PHE A 116 8.22 4.11 14.86
N PRO A 117 7.21 4.75 15.45
CA PRO A 117 6.14 4.01 16.13
C PRO A 117 5.23 3.25 15.17
N ARG A 118 4.99 3.79 13.99
CA ARG A 118 4.14 3.16 12.99
C ARG A 118 4.74 3.38 11.61
N VAL A 119 4.88 2.30 10.84
CA VAL A 119 5.44 2.38 9.48
C VAL A 119 4.59 1.55 8.54
N LEU A 120 4.13 2.16 7.46
CA LEU A 120 3.40 1.42 6.43
C LEU A 120 4.33 0.42 5.76
N LYS A 121 3.98 -0.86 5.82
CA LYS A 121 4.76 -1.95 5.25
C LYS A 121 4.32 -2.29 3.83
N ALA A 122 3.01 -2.37 3.60
CA ALA A 122 2.45 -2.75 2.32
C ALA A 122 0.96 -2.41 2.28
N VAL A 123 0.42 -2.31 1.07
CA VAL A 123 -1.03 -2.19 0.85
C VAL A 123 -1.46 -3.38 0.01
N SER A 124 -2.42 -4.15 0.51
CA SER A 124 -2.98 -5.29 -0.21
C SER A 124 -4.32 -4.94 -0.83
N LEU A 125 -4.51 -5.36 -2.07
CA LEU A 125 -5.81 -5.23 -2.75
C LEU A 125 -6.61 -6.50 -2.45
N LEU A 126 -7.83 -6.31 -1.96
CA LEU A 126 -8.70 -7.41 -1.56
C LEU A 126 -9.96 -7.44 -2.41
N GLY A 127 -10.40 -8.63 -2.79
CA GLY A 127 -11.59 -8.83 -3.61
C GLY A 127 -12.92 -8.75 -2.86
N GLU A 128 -12.87 -8.57 -1.56
CA GLU A 128 -14.08 -8.56 -0.72
C GLU A 128 -14.61 -7.17 -0.46
#